data_f1d28188b9c9913359aba6fb14a3f217
#
_entry.id   f1d28188b9c9913359aba6fb14a3f217
#
_cell.length_a   1.000
_cell.length_b   1.000
_cell.length_c   1.000
_cell.angle_alpha   90.00
_cell.angle_beta   90.00
_cell.angle_gamma   90.00
#
_symmetry.space_group_name_H-M   'P 1'
#
loop_
_entity.id
_entity.type
_entity.pdbx_description
1 polymer ?
#
loop_
_entity_poly.entity_id
_entity_poly.type
_entity_poly.pdbx_seq_one_letter_code
_entity_poly.pdbx_strand_id
1 'polypeptide(L)'
;LITHKLREIMAITDNVSVMRQGTIVATRETAGTTVEELAELMVGRRVLLQVEKGEASPAEVKLAVKGLTVKDSRGVTMVDDVSFDVAAGEIVGIAGVAGNGQSELIEAICGIRRAESGSVLLDGKPIDVTGIADPGELRDRGLAHVPEDRHHVGLVLAFEENENSILGYHDKPLYLKGPFLNIDAIRNDAREKIEKFDIRPGDCRLRTANFSGGNQQKIVLAREMEQDPGVLVVGQPTRGVDVGALAFIHKQLIAMRDRGKAVLLISVELDEIRSLSDRILVMFDGRIVGERGAEATEGELGLLMAGVEQQEAAE
;
A
#
# COMPACT_ATOMS: atom_id res chain seq x y z
N LEU A 1 -5.76 -17.65 22.05
CA LEU A 1 -5.44 -16.97 20.80
C LEU A 1 -5.22 -15.48 21.07
N ILE A 2 -4.14 -14.89 20.54
CA ILE A 2 -3.92 -13.44 20.54
C ILE A 2 -3.80 -13.04 19.08
N THR A 3 -4.74 -12.22 18.61
CA THR A 3 -4.81 -11.78 17.23
C THR A 3 -5.55 -10.44 17.14
N HIS A 4 -5.31 -9.69 16.07
CA HIS A 4 -6.07 -8.50 15.70
C HIS A 4 -7.04 -8.74 14.53
N LYS A 5 -7.09 -9.97 14.01
CA LYS A 5 -7.98 -10.34 12.91
C LYS A 5 -9.37 -10.67 13.44
N LEU A 6 -10.27 -9.70 13.38
CA LEU A 6 -11.61 -9.78 13.97
C LEU A 6 -12.45 -10.93 13.40
N ARG A 7 -12.33 -11.24 12.10
CA ARG A 7 -13.04 -12.38 11.49
C ARG A 7 -12.61 -13.72 12.09
N GLU A 8 -11.33 -13.92 12.37
CA GLU A 8 -10.83 -15.13 13.02
C GLU A 8 -11.40 -15.26 14.44
N ILE A 9 -11.41 -14.15 15.19
CA ILE A 9 -12.00 -14.12 16.53
C ILE A 9 -13.48 -14.56 16.47
N MET A 10 -14.26 -13.92 15.62
CA MET A 10 -15.69 -14.23 15.49
C MET A 10 -15.97 -15.67 15.05
N ALA A 11 -15.07 -16.28 14.28
CA ALA A 11 -15.26 -17.62 13.73
C ALA A 11 -14.92 -18.76 14.71
N ILE A 12 -13.97 -18.55 15.64
CA ILE A 12 -13.38 -19.67 16.39
C ILE A 12 -13.36 -19.51 17.91
N THR A 13 -13.81 -18.35 18.46
CA THR A 13 -13.78 -18.13 19.92
C THR A 13 -15.19 -18.08 20.51
N ASP A 14 -15.32 -18.54 21.75
CA ASP A 14 -16.56 -18.43 22.56
C ASP A 14 -16.60 -17.09 23.31
N ASN A 15 -15.43 -16.64 23.79
CA ASN A 15 -15.28 -15.40 24.54
C ASN A 15 -14.08 -14.60 24.00
N VAL A 16 -14.22 -13.29 23.98
CA VAL A 16 -13.17 -12.37 23.57
C VAL A 16 -12.90 -11.32 24.65
N SER A 17 -11.62 -11.15 24.98
CA SER A 17 -11.15 -10.05 25.85
C SER A 17 -10.35 -9.06 25.02
N VAL A 18 -10.76 -7.80 25.03
CA VAL A 18 -10.10 -6.73 24.28
C VAL A 18 -9.06 -6.07 25.18
N MET A 19 -7.81 -6.08 24.71
CA MET A 19 -6.69 -5.40 25.37
C MET A 19 -6.32 -4.12 24.60
N ARG A 20 -6.17 -3.02 25.35
CA ARG A 20 -5.72 -1.73 24.81
C ARG A 20 -4.76 -1.06 25.79
N GLN A 21 -3.60 -0.62 25.32
CA GLN A 21 -2.56 0.04 26.14
C GLN A 21 -2.17 -0.77 27.41
N GLY A 22 -2.07 -2.08 27.26
CA GLY A 22 -1.68 -2.97 28.36
C GLY A 22 -2.79 -3.34 29.35
N THR A 23 -4.02 -2.87 29.14
CA THR A 23 -5.18 -3.11 30.02
C THR A 23 -6.31 -3.82 29.28
N ILE A 24 -7.00 -4.78 29.94
CA ILE A 24 -8.25 -5.34 29.43
C ILE A 24 -9.36 -4.31 29.60
N VAL A 25 -9.87 -3.80 28.48
CA VAL A 25 -10.91 -2.76 28.46
C VAL A 25 -12.33 -3.34 28.38
N ALA A 26 -12.48 -4.56 27.89
CA ALA A 26 -13.76 -5.26 27.83
C ALA A 26 -13.55 -6.77 27.71
N THR A 27 -14.55 -7.54 28.18
CA THR A 27 -14.72 -8.96 27.87
C THR A 27 -16.14 -9.16 27.38
N ARG A 28 -16.33 -9.97 26.34
CA ARG A 28 -17.62 -10.23 25.69
C ARG A 28 -17.75 -11.73 25.36
N GLU A 29 -18.98 -12.21 25.34
CA GLU A 29 -19.29 -13.47 24.64
C GLU A 29 -19.29 -13.18 23.13
N THR A 30 -18.60 -13.99 22.36
CA THR A 30 -18.44 -13.76 20.91
C THR A 30 -19.77 -13.76 20.17
N ALA A 31 -20.69 -14.66 20.56
CA ALA A 31 -22.02 -14.73 19.96
C ALA A 31 -22.90 -13.47 20.20
N GLY A 32 -22.59 -12.68 21.22
CA GLY A 32 -23.34 -11.48 21.60
C GLY A 32 -22.68 -10.16 21.20
N THR A 33 -21.58 -10.19 20.44
CA THR A 33 -20.83 -8.99 20.00
C THR A 33 -20.72 -8.94 18.49
N THR A 34 -20.27 -7.80 17.95
CA THR A 34 -20.05 -7.59 16.52
C THR A 34 -18.61 -7.21 16.24
N VAL A 35 -18.20 -7.35 14.97
CA VAL A 35 -16.88 -6.95 14.50
C VAL A 35 -16.66 -5.45 14.75
N GLU A 36 -17.69 -4.63 14.54
CA GLU A 36 -17.66 -3.19 14.73
C GLU A 36 -17.47 -2.83 16.20
N GLU A 37 -18.19 -3.48 17.13
CA GLU A 37 -18.04 -3.26 18.57
C GLU A 37 -16.62 -3.61 19.03
N LEU A 38 -16.08 -4.75 18.58
CA LEU A 38 -14.73 -5.16 18.92
C LEU A 38 -13.70 -4.18 18.39
N ALA A 39 -13.86 -3.70 17.16
CA ALA A 39 -12.99 -2.68 16.57
C ALA A 39 -13.02 -1.37 17.37
N GLU A 40 -14.20 -0.90 17.77
CA GLU A 40 -14.35 0.30 18.60
C GLU A 40 -13.67 0.15 19.97
N LEU A 41 -13.81 -0.99 20.60
CA LEU A 41 -13.16 -1.29 21.88
C LEU A 41 -11.65 -1.34 21.75
N MET A 42 -11.11 -1.94 20.68
CA MET A 42 -9.67 -2.01 20.41
C MET A 42 -9.06 -0.64 20.17
N VAL A 43 -9.72 0.22 19.38
CA VAL A 43 -9.22 1.54 18.98
C VAL A 43 -9.57 2.61 20.04
N GLY A 44 -10.68 2.44 20.74
CA GLY A 44 -11.19 3.39 21.74
C GLY A 44 -11.97 4.57 21.16
N ARG A 45 -12.31 4.50 19.89
CA ARG A 45 -13.21 5.43 19.19
C ARG A 45 -13.94 4.66 18.10
N ARG A 46 -15.04 5.21 17.63
CA ARG A 46 -15.77 4.63 16.50
C ARG A 46 -14.86 4.47 15.28
N VAL A 47 -14.84 3.28 14.73
CA VAL A 47 -14.07 2.94 13.53
C VAL A 47 -15.06 2.52 12.45
N LEU A 48 -15.03 3.24 11.33
CA LEU A 48 -15.72 2.76 10.14
C LEU A 48 -14.80 1.73 9.48
N LEU A 49 -15.16 0.46 9.57
CA LEU A 49 -14.41 -0.65 8.93
C LEU A 49 -14.58 -0.63 7.41
N GLN A 50 -15.67 -0.07 6.92
CA GLN A 50 -15.84 0.24 5.51
C GLN A 50 -15.64 1.73 5.32
N VAL A 51 -14.71 2.09 4.44
CA VAL A 51 -14.48 3.48 4.06
C VAL A 51 -15.44 3.80 2.92
N GLU A 52 -16.26 4.84 3.12
CA GLU A 52 -17.11 5.35 2.04
C GLU A 52 -16.21 5.83 0.89
N LYS A 53 -16.41 5.25 -0.26
CA LYS A 53 -15.70 5.57 -1.50
C LYS A 53 -16.72 6.05 -2.52
N GLY A 54 -16.58 7.30 -2.97
CA GLY A 54 -17.36 7.82 -4.08
C GLY A 54 -17.03 7.15 -5.41
N GLU A 55 -17.79 7.42 -6.45
CA GLU A 55 -17.48 6.95 -7.79
C GLU A 55 -16.12 7.50 -8.26
N ALA A 56 -15.34 6.64 -8.91
CA ALA A 56 -14.08 7.05 -9.53
C ALA A 56 -14.36 7.98 -10.74
N SER A 57 -13.45 8.90 -10.99
CA SER A 57 -13.47 9.74 -12.18
C SER A 57 -12.13 9.60 -12.92
N PRO A 58 -11.91 8.46 -13.60
CA PRO A 58 -10.68 8.23 -14.34
C PRO A 58 -10.50 9.27 -15.43
N ALA A 59 -9.28 9.81 -15.52
CA ALA A 59 -8.90 10.79 -16.53
C ALA A 59 -7.78 10.23 -17.43
N GLU A 60 -6.70 10.99 -17.66
CA GLU A 60 -5.60 10.53 -18.48
C GLU A 60 -4.78 9.41 -17.81
N VAL A 61 -4.23 8.49 -18.62
CA VAL A 61 -3.34 7.42 -18.15
C VAL A 61 -2.03 8.01 -17.64
N LYS A 62 -1.69 7.75 -16.40
CA LYS A 62 -0.47 8.20 -15.73
C LYS A 62 0.61 7.14 -15.69
N LEU A 63 0.23 5.87 -15.55
CA LEU A 63 1.14 4.73 -15.57
C LEU A 63 0.65 3.74 -16.63
N ALA A 64 1.51 3.36 -17.57
CA ALA A 64 1.21 2.31 -18.54
C ALA A 64 2.34 1.27 -18.56
N VAL A 65 1.98 0.01 -18.37
CA VAL A 65 2.88 -1.15 -18.41
C VAL A 65 2.53 -1.97 -19.64
N LYS A 66 3.52 -2.36 -20.45
CA LYS A 66 3.31 -3.10 -21.70
C LYS A 66 4.33 -4.22 -21.86
N GLY A 67 3.84 -5.46 -21.92
CA GLY A 67 4.64 -6.64 -22.19
C GLY A 67 5.78 -6.86 -21.19
N LEU A 68 5.56 -6.47 -19.92
CA LEU A 68 6.62 -6.51 -18.91
C LEU A 68 6.91 -7.95 -18.51
N THR A 69 8.19 -8.33 -18.63
CA THR A 69 8.69 -9.64 -18.20
C THR A 69 9.84 -9.44 -17.21
N VAL A 70 9.73 -10.06 -16.03
CA VAL A 70 10.70 -9.91 -14.94
C VAL A 70 11.12 -11.28 -14.43
N LYS A 71 12.43 -11.46 -14.20
CA LYS A 71 13.00 -12.67 -13.60
C LYS A 71 13.48 -12.41 -12.17
N ASP A 72 13.44 -13.45 -11.35
CA ASP A 72 14.05 -13.42 -10.02
C ASP A 72 15.59 -13.60 -10.13
N SER A 73 16.28 -13.56 -8.97
CA SER A 73 17.74 -13.73 -8.90
C SER A 73 18.24 -15.11 -9.34
N ARG A 74 17.36 -16.11 -9.48
CA ARG A 74 17.64 -17.48 -9.92
C ARG A 74 17.36 -17.66 -11.41
N GLY A 75 16.86 -16.62 -12.10
CA GLY A 75 16.47 -16.65 -13.50
C GLY A 75 15.09 -17.23 -13.78
N VAL A 76 14.26 -17.42 -12.74
CA VAL A 76 12.87 -17.86 -12.89
C VAL A 76 12.02 -16.66 -13.30
N THR A 77 11.19 -16.81 -14.34
CA THR A 77 10.24 -15.78 -14.77
C THR A 77 9.15 -15.67 -13.73
N MET A 78 9.07 -14.50 -13.09
CA MET A 78 8.09 -14.16 -12.05
C MET A 78 6.97 -13.27 -12.58
N VAL A 79 7.25 -12.47 -13.60
CA VAL A 79 6.27 -11.66 -14.33
C VAL A 79 6.44 -11.99 -15.80
N ASP A 80 5.36 -12.36 -16.47
CA ASP A 80 5.37 -12.87 -17.83
C ASP A 80 4.36 -12.13 -18.71
N ASP A 81 4.85 -11.25 -19.58
CA ASP A 81 4.09 -10.47 -20.57
C ASP A 81 2.92 -9.66 -19.97
N VAL A 82 3.16 -9.01 -18.81
CA VAL A 82 2.14 -8.25 -18.11
C VAL A 82 1.91 -6.88 -18.74
N SER A 83 0.64 -6.56 -19.02
CA SER A 83 0.21 -5.29 -19.60
C SER A 83 -1.02 -4.75 -18.88
N PHE A 84 -0.98 -3.49 -18.46
CA PHE A 84 -2.10 -2.73 -17.90
C PHE A 84 -1.77 -1.24 -17.86
N ASP A 85 -2.78 -0.45 -17.51
CA ASP A 85 -2.65 1.00 -17.29
C ASP A 85 -3.33 1.42 -15.99
N VAL A 86 -2.94 2.58 -15.47
CA VAL A 86 -3.57 3.25 -14.31
C VAL A 86 -3.81 4.72 -14.67
N ALA A 87 -5.07 5.13 -14.60
CA ALA A 87 -5.47 6.50 -14.89
C ALA A 87 -5.39 7.41 -13.65
N ALA A 88 -5.28 8.71 -13.88
CA ALA A 88 -5.49 9.71 -12.84
C ALA A 88 -6.92 9.59 -12.28
N GLY A 89 -7.08 9.66 -10.94
CA GLY A 89 -8.39 9.52 -10.30
C GLY A 89 -8.89 8.08 -10.20
N GLU A 90 -7.99 7.08 -10.32
CA GLU A 90 -8.30 5.66 -10.27
C GLU A 90 -7.40 4.93 -9.27
N ILE A 91 -7.98 3.94 -8.57
CA ILE A 91 -7.23 2.90 -7.85
C ILE A 91 -7.35 1.60 -8.63
N VAL A 92 -6.27 1.14 -9.23
CA VAL A 92 -6.17 -0.20 -9.81
C VAL A 92 -5.59 -1.14 -8.78
N GLY A 93 -6.34 -2.17 -8.39
CA GLY A 93 -5.91 -3.20 -7.46
C GLY A 93 -5.36 -4.41 -8.21
N ILE A 94 -4.23 -4.96 -7.76
CA ILE A 94 -3.75 -6.26 -8.22
C ILE A 94 -3.96 -7.27 -7.10
N ALA A 95 -4.89 -8.19 -7.29
CA ALA A 95 -5.16 -9.33 -6.42
C ALA A 95 -4.31 -10.53 -6.85
N GLY A 96 -3.87 -11.33 -5.90
CA GLY A 96 -3.13 -12.57 -6.18
C GLY A 96 -2.56 -13.18 -4.91
N VAL A 97 -2.24 -14.47 -4.97
CA VAL A 97 -1.58 -15.17 -3.86
C VAL A 97 -0.10 -14.76 -3.82
N ALA A 98 0.45 -14.62 -2.62
CA ALA A 98 1.87 -14.29 -2.45
C ALA A 98 2.78 -15.24 -3.25
N GLY A 99 3.76 -14.67 -3.96
CA GLY A 99 4.70 -15.42 -4.79
C GLY A 99 4.28 -15.56 -6.27
N ASN A 100 3.19 -14.95 -6.68
CA ASN A 100 2.74 -14.94 -8.09
C ASN A 100 3.34 -13.77 -8.92
N GLY A 101 4.42 -13.12 -8.44
CA GLY A 101 5.13 -12.10 -9.21
C GLY A 101 4.78 -10.64 -8.86
N GLN A 102 3.88 -10.40 -7.90
CA GLN A 102 3.45 -9.04 -7.53
C GLN A 102 4.61 -8.18 -7.03
N SER A 103 5.50 -8.75 -6.19
CA SER A 103 6.65 -8.04 -5.65
C SER A 103 7.63 -7.65 -6.75
N GLU A 104 7.93 -8.58 -7.66
CA GLU A 104 8.82 -8.36 -8.80
C GLU A 104 8.24 -7.31 -9.76
N LEU A 105 6.92 -7.30 -9.94
CA LEU A 105 6.22 -6.29 -10.74
C LEU A 105 6.39 -4.88 -10.14
N ILE A 106 6.13 -4.71 -8.83
CA ILE A 106 6.35 -3.43 -8.12
C ILE A 106 7.80 -2.99 -8.26
N GLU A 107 8.74 -3.89 -7.95
CA GLU A 107 10.18 -3.59 -7.96
C GLU A 107 10.64 -3.12 -9.35
N ALA A 108 10.13 -3.74 -10.41
CA ALA A 108 10.46 -3.35 -11.78
C ALA A 108 9.88 -1.97 -12.14
N ILE A 109 8.61 -1.71 -11.81
CA ILE A 109 7.97 -0.41 -12.05
C ILE A 109 8.68 0.71 -11.28
N CYS A 110 9.14 0.44 -10.06
CA CYS A 110 9.79 1.41 -9.19
C CYS A 110 11.31 1.53 -9.40
N GLY A 111 11.87 0.85 -10.41
CA GLY A 111 13.29 0.93 -10.74
C GLY A 111 14.22 0.19 -9.78
N ILE A 112 13.69 -0.67 -8.91
CA ILE A 112 14.46 -1.46 -7.94
C ILE A 112 15.01 -2.73 -8.57
N ARG A 113 14.28 -3.30 -9.53
CA ARG A 113 14.64 -4.52 -10.27
C ARG A 113 14.63 -4.26 -11.77
N ARG A 114 15.53 -4.88 -12.50
CA ARG A 114 15.53 -4.85 -13.96
C ARG A 114 14.51 -5.80 -14.52
N ALA A 115 13.79 -5.36 -15.55
CA ALA A 115 12.99 -6.22 -16.39
C ALA A 115 13.86 -6.89 -17.47
N GLU A 116 13.44 -8.06 -17.91
CA GLU A 116 14.02 -8.76 -19.07
C GLU A 116 13.58 -8.10 -20.39
N SER A 117 12.29 -7.72 -20.44
CA SER A 117 11.67 -7.07 -21.60
C SER A 117 10.43 -6.27 -21.19
N GLY A 118 9.88 -5.54 -22.13
CA GLY A 118 8.69 -4.73 -21.96
C GLY A 118 9.01 -3.24 -21.81
N SER A 119 7.98 -2.46 -21.53
CA SER A 119 8.11 -1.02 -21.33
C SER A 119 7.16 -0.51 -20.27
N VAL A 120 7.59 0.52 -19.54
CA VAL A 120 6.77 1.27 -18.60
C VAL A 120 6.80 2.75 -18.98
N LEU A 121 5.64 3.37 -19.06
CA LEU A 121 5.49 4.80 -19.29
C LEU A 121 4.95 5.46 -18.02
N LEU A 122 5.61 6.50 -17.58
CA LEU A 122 5.19 7.37 -16.49
C LEU A 122 4.84 8.73 -17.08
N ASP A 123 3.56 9.13 -16.99
CA ASP A 123 3.03 10.36 -17.60
C ASP A 123 3.40 10.46 -19.09
N GLY A 124 3.19 9.35 -19.83
CA GLY A 124 3.50 9.22 -21.25
C GLY A 124 4.99 9.15 -21.61
N LYS A 125 5.91 9.26 -20.65
CA LYS A 125 7.36 9.21 -20.87
C LYS A 125 7.92 7.84 -20.44
N PRO A 126 8.80 7.22 -21.24
CA PRO A 126 9.36 5.92 -20.90
C PRO A 126 10.24 5.95 -19.66
N ILE A 127 10.22 4.85 -18.91
CA ILE A 127 11.17 4.49 -17.86
C ILE A 127 12.10 3.43 -18.44
N ASP A 128 13.39 3.53 -18.21
CA ASP A 128 14.34 2.47 -18.60
C ASP A 128 14.28 1.31 -17.60
N VAL A 129 13.30 0.42 -17.79
CA VAL A 129 13.11 -0.75 -16.89
C VAL A 129 14.07 -1.90 -17.20
N THR A 130 14.72 -1.92 -18.37
CA THR A 130 15.70 -2.94 -18.77
C THR A 130 17.14 -2.56 -18.38
N GLY A 131 17.38 -1.27 -18.19
CA GLY A 131 18.63 -0.72 -17.69
C GLY A 131 18.67 -0.58 -16.17
N ILE A 132 19.39 0.46 -15.71
CA ILE A 132 19.42 0.87 -14.30
C ILE A 132 18.54 2.13 -14.20
N ALA A 133 17.26 1.93 -13.86
CA ALA A 133 16.43 3.07 -13.48
C ALA A 133 16.96 3.64 -12.15
N ASP A 134 16.97 4.97 -12.04
CA ASP A 134 17.27 5.64 -10.78
C ASP A 134 15.96 5.91 -10.05
N PRO A 135 15.70 5.27 -8.89
CA PRO A 135 14.49 5.56 -8.11
C PRO A 135 14.36 7.02 -7.69
N GLY A 136 15.48 7.75 -7.56
CA GLY A 136 15.49 9.19 -7.30
C GLY A 136 14.90 9.97 -8.49
N GLU A 137 15.32 9.67 -9.70
CA GLU A 137 14.76 10.27 -10.92
C GLU A 137 13.26 9.96 -11.06
N LEU A 138 12.83 8.74 -10.72
CA LEU A 138 11.41 8.37 -10.76
C LEU A 138 10.57 9.18 -9.76
N ARG A 139 11.11 9.44 -8.56
CA ARG A 139 10.48 10.33 -7.57
C ARG A 139 10.36 11.76 -8.09
N ASP A 140 11.38 12.28 -8.71
CA ASP A 140 11.36 13.63 -9.31
C ASP A 140 10.35 13.73 -10.46
N ARG A 141 10.08 12.62 -11.14
CA ARG A 141 9.05 12.51 -12.18
C ARG A 141 7.65 12.24 -11.60
N GLY A 142 7.50 12.20 -10.28
CA GLY A 142 6.22 12.08 -9.59
C GLY A 142 5.74 10.64 -9.35
N LEU A 143 6.62 9.64 -9.35
CA LEU A 143 6.30 8.29 -8.90
C LEU A 143 6.72 8.11 -7.44
N ALA A 144 5.76 7.84 -6.56
CA ALA A 144 6.03 7.50 -5.17
C ALA A 144 5.77 6.00 -4.91
N HIS A 145 6.53 5.42 -3.98
CA HIS A 145 6.48 3.99 -3.69
C HIS A 145 6.37 3.70 -2.20
N VAL A 146 5.29 3.03 -1.81
CA VAL A 146 5.11 2.44 -0.48
C VAL A 146 5.42 0.95 -0.59
N PRO A 147 6.57 0.47 -0.10
CA PRO A 147 7.00 -0.91 -0.30
C PRO A 147 6.23 -1.91 0.57
N GLU A 148 6.17 -3.16 0.12
CA GLU A 148 5.55 -4.28 0.86
C GLU A 148 6.26 -4.57 2.18
N ASP A 149 7.60 -4.53 2.17
CA ASP A 149 8.43 -4.68 3.36
C ASP A 149 9.02 -3.34 3.80
N ARG A 150 8.30 -2.70 4.73
CA ARG A 150 8.73 -1.42 5.29
C ARG A 150 10.06 -1.48 6.04
N HIS A 151 10.40 -2.64 6.62
CA HIS A 151 11.62 -2.77 7.42
C HIS A 151 12.87 -2.99 6.55
N HIS A 152 12.72 -3.62 5.41
CA HIS A 152 13.82 -3.91 4.50
C HIS A 152 14.05 -2.79 3.48
N VAL A 153 12.96 -2.23 2.96
CA VAL A 153 13.02 -1.26 1.84
C VAL A 153 12.53 0.14 2.25
N GLY A 154 11.58 0.22 3.19
CA GLY A 154 10.87 1.46 3.49
C GLY A 154 11.51 2.36 4.53
N LEU A 155 12.21 1.81 5.52
CA LEU A 155 12.68 2.53 6.72
C LEU A 155 14.08 2.06 7.14
N VAL A 156 14.82 2.96 7.76
CA VAL A 156 16.01 2.63 8.53
C VAL A 156 15.66 2.69 10.02
N LEU A 157 15.46 1.53 10.65
CA LEU A 157 14.92 1.46 12.03
C LEU A 157 15.79 2.16 13.07
N ALA A 158 17.11 2.27 12.83
CA ALA A 158 18.04 2.97 13.72
C ALA A 158 17.95 4.49 13.63
N PHE A 159 17.37 5.02 12.54
CA PHE A 159 17.22 6.46 12.33
C PHE A 159 16.09 7.03 13.17
N GLU A 160 16.18 8.33 13.47
CA GLU A 160 15.07 9.10 14.04
C GLU A 160 13.90 9.16 13.03
N GLU A 161 12.70 9.40 13.52
CA GLU A 161 11.52 9.54 12.66
C GLU A 161 11.71 10.65 11.61
N ASN A 162 12.28 11.83 12.03
CA ASN A 162 12.53 12.94 11.13
C ASN A 162 13.51 12.60 9.98
N GLU A 163 14.47 11.72 10.20
CA GLU A 163 15.40 11.24 9.18
C GLU A 163 14.69 10.31 8.18
N ASN A 164 13.81 9.42 8.68
CA ASN A 164 12.99 8.57 7.82
C ASN A 164 11.92 9.35 7.06
N SER A 165 11.43 10.45 7.59
CA SER A 165 10.43 11.32 6.94
C SER A 165 10.95 12.03 5.68
N ILE A 166 12.28 12.07 5.48
CA ILE A 166 12.92 12.66 4.30
C ILE A 166 13.76 11.64 3.51
N LEU A 167 13.75 10.36 3.90
CA LEU A 167 14.57 9.33 3.25
C LEU A 167 14.24 9.21 1.76
N GLY A 168 15.23 9.43 0.90
CA GLY A 168 15.07 9.49 -0.56
C GLY A 168 14.65 10.86 -1.12
N TYR A 169 14.45 11.86 -0.25
CA TYR A 169 14.09 13.24 -0.63
C TYR A 169 14.97 14.29 0.06
N HIS A 170 16.06 13.85 0.70
CA HIS A 170 16.95 14.68 1.52
C HIS A 170 17.70 15.77 0.73
N ASP A 171 17.80 15.65 -0.56
CA ASP A 171 18.42 16.58 -1.51
C ASP A 171 17.48 17.70 -1.98
N LYS A 172 16.20 17.67 -1.59
CA LYS A 172 15.25 18.74 -1.92
C LYS A 172 15.68 20.07 -1.29
N PRO A 173 15.51 21.21 -2.00
CA PRO A 173 15.90 22.53 -1.52
C PRO A 173 15.36 22.88 -0.13
N LEU A 174 14.18 22.39 0.23
CA LEU A 174 13.56 22.58 1.54
C LEU A 174 14.44 22.06 2.68
N TYR A 175 15.13 20.93 2.45
CA TYR A 175 15.94 20.26 3.48
C TYR A 175 17.43 20.64 3.45
N LEU A 176 17.80 21.60 2.60
CA LEU A 176 19.18 22.04 2.44
C LEU A 176 19.40 23.48 2.96
N LYS A 177 20.58 23.69 3.54
CA LYS A 177 21.10 25.01 3.90
C LYS A 177 22.54 25.11 3.39
N GLY A 178 22.70 25.56 2.15
CA GLY A 178 23.97 25.45 1.44
C GLY A 178 24.35 23.97 1.24
N PRO A 179 25.57 23.54 1.58
CA PRO A 179 26.00 22.14 1.43
C PRO A 179 25.54 21.23 2.60
N PHE A 180 24.80 21.75 3.57
CA PHE A 180 24.41 21.01 4.77
C PHE A 180 22.91 20.79 4.83
N LEU A 181 22.48 19.76 5.59
CA LEU A 181 21.08 19.54 5.91
C LEU A 181 20.55 20.64 6.86
N ASN A 182 19.36 21.12 6.57
CA ASN A 182 18.62 22.05 7.41
C ASN A 182 17.78 21.29 8.45
N ILE A 183 18.40 20.95 9.56
CA ILE A 183 17.78 20.13 10.62
C ILE A 183 16.49 20.72 11.16
N ASP A 184 16.39 22.05 11.25
CA ASP A 184 15.17 22.71 11.73
C ASP A 184 14.03 22.54 10.73
N ALA A 185 14.28 22.70 9.44
CA ALA A 185 13.28 22.46 8.38
C ALA A 185 12.83 21.00 8.37
N ILE A 186 13.77 20.05 8.47
CA ILE A 186 13.49 18.61 8.52
C ILE A 186 12.59 18.27 9.71
N ARG A 187 12.91 18.79 10.91
CA ARG A 187 12.10 18.53 12.11
C ARG A 187 10.74 19.21 12.06
N ASN A 188 10.62 20.37 11.44
CA ASN A 188 9.33 21.05 11.28
C ASN A 188 8.43 20.25 10.32
N ASP A 189 8.93 19.85 9.16
CA ASP A 189 8.23 18.99 8.21
C ASP A 189 7.81 17.64 8.82
N ALA A 190 8.70 17.02 9.60
CA ALA A 190 8.38 15.79 10.33
C ALA A 190 7.24 15.99 11.34
N ARG A 191 7.19 17.10 12.09
CA ARG A 191 6.08 17.40 13.01
C ARG A 191 4.75 17.60 12.29
N GLU A 192 4.75 18.28 11.14
CA GLU A 192 3.56 18.45 10.30
C GLU A 192 3.04 17.10 9.81
N LYS A 193 3.93 16.20 9.34
CA LYS A 193 3.58 14.84 8.93
C LYS A 193 3.05 14.00 10.09
N ILE A 194 3.68 14.10 11.28
CA ILE A 194 3.24 13.42 12.51
C ILE A 194 1.81 13.83 12.86
N GLU A 195 1.51 15.14 12.84
CA GLU A 195 0.17 15.65 13.15
C GLU A 195 -0.85 15.20 12.09
N LYS A 196 -0.54 15.40 10.81
CA LYS A 196 -1.44 15.09 9.69
C LYS A 196 -1.77 13.61 9.57
N PHE A 197 -0.80 12.73 9.84
CA PHE A 197 -0.96 11.28 9.75
C PHE A 197 -1.27 10.60 11.08
N ASP A 198 -1.47 11.37 12.17
CA ASP A 198 -1.70 10.82 13.52
C ASP A 198 -0.66 9.77 13.88
N ILE A 199 0.63 10.09 13.70
CA ILE A 199 1.75 9.23 14.05
C ILE A 199 2.00 9.32 15.54
N ARG A 200 2.13 8.18 16.22
CA ARG A 200 2.31 8.17 17.67
C ARG A 200 3.43 7.22 18.10
N PRO A 201 4.28 7.64 19.07
CA PRO A 201 4.26 8.92 19.77
C PRO A 201 4.69 10.11 18.90
N GLY A 202 4.26 11.33 19.25
CA GLY A 202 4.44 12.56 18.46
C GLY A 202 5.83 13.22 18.56
N ASP A 203 6.87 12.46 18.88
CA ASP A 203 8.25 12.98 18.96
C ASP A 203 9.06 12.54 17.73
N CYS A 204 9.33 13.48 16.85
CA CYS A 204 10.09 13.27 15.62
C CYS A 204 11.58 12.88 15.84
N ARG A 205 12.06 12.93 17.08
CA ARG A 205 13.44 12.56 17.45
C ARG A 205 13.55 11.14 17.99
N LEU A 206 12.43 10.44 18.16
CA LEU A 206 12.46 9.05 18.54
C LEU A 206 12.97 8.17 17.40
N ARG A 207 13.76 7.15 17.76
CA ARG A 207 14.17 6.14 16.79
C ARG A 207 12.94 5.42 16.24
N THR A 208 12.94 5.19 14.94
CA THR A 208 11.82 4.57 14.24
C THR A 208 11.51 3.16 14.76
N ALA A 209 12.50 2.44 15.27
CA ALA A 209 12.30 1.15 15.96
C ALA A 209 11.34 1.23 17.17
N ASN A 210 11.15 2.39 17.78
CA ASN A 210 10.30 2.57 18.96
C ASN A 210 8.82 2.82 18.61
N PHE A 211 8.50 2.94 17.33
CA PHE A 211 7.12 3.08 16.86
C PHE A 211 6.48 1.69 16.62
N SER A 212 5.17 1.57 16.87
CA SER A 212 4.43 0.38 16.48
C SER A 212 4.43 0.19 14.95
N GLY A 213 4.19 -1.03 14.49
CA GLY A 213 4.14 -1.34 13.05
C GLY A 213 3.17 -0.44 12.27
N GLY A 214 2.00 -0.14 12.85
CA GLY A 214 1.04 0.79 12.23
C GLY A 214 1.57 2.22 12.14
N ASN A 215 2.29 2.73 13.15
CA ASN A 215 2.89 4.06 13.08
C ASN A 215 4.11 4.10 12.14
N GLN A 216 4.91 3.03 12.07
CA GLN A 216 5.98 2.90 11.08
C GLN A 216 5.42 2.95 9.65
N GLN A 217 4.29 2.29 9.39
CA GLN A 217 3.61 2.34 8.10
C GLN A 217 3.11 3.76 7.78
N LYS A 218 2.57 4.47 8.78
CA LYS A 218 2.16 5.87 8.62
C LYS A 218 3.33 6.79 8.30
N ILE A 219 4.54 6.55 8.85
CA ILE A 219 5.76 7.31 8.50
C ILE A 219 6.08 7.15 7.01
N VAL A 220 6.07 5.92 6.49
CA VAL A 220 6.31 5.67 5.06
C VAL A 220 5.25 6.36 4.21
N LEU A 221 3.97 6.19 4.54
CA LEU A 221 2.86 6.80 3.80
C LEU A 221 2.94 8.33 3.82
N ALA A 222 3.22 8.93 4.98
CA ALA A 222 3.37 10.38 5.11
C ALA A 222 4.50 10.90 4.23
N ARG A 223 5.65 10.23 4.25
CA ARG A 223 6.80 10.57 3.41
C ARG A 223 6.44 10.58 1.93
N GLU A 224 5.81 9.52 1.45
CA GLU A 224 5.53 9.35 0.03
C GLU A 224 4.34 10.23 -0.45
N MET A 225 3.26 10.32 0.34
CA MET A 225 2.05 11.05 -0.06
C MET A 225 2.20 12.57 0.01
N GLU A 226 3.01 13.09 0.96
CA GLU A 226 3.23 14.53 1.11
C GLU A 226 4.13 15.12 0.00
N GLN A 227 4.71 14.27 -0.84
CA GLN A 227 5.39 14.72 -2.06
C GLN A 227 4.42 15.06 -3.19
N ASP A 228 3.12 14.86 -2.98
CA ASP A 228 2.04 15.06 -3.97
C ASP A 228 2.29 14.34 -5.31
N PRO A 229 2.61 13.04 -5.31
CA PRO A 229 2.98 12.31 -6.51
C PRO A 229 1.83 12.26 -7.52
N GLY A 230 2.16 12.14 -8.82
CA GLY A 230 1.19 11.85 -9.88
C GLY A 230 0.76 10.38 -9.87
N VAL A 231 1.68 9.49 -9.52
CA VAL A 231 1.47 8.04 -9.40
C VAL A 231 1.96 7.54 -8.05
N LEU A 232 1.11 6.81 -7.34
CA LEU A 232 1.44 6.16 -6.07
C LEU A 232 1.34 4.63 -6.23
N VAL A 233 2.47 3.94 -6.11
CA VAL A 233 2.54 2.48 -6.10
C VAL A 233 2.59 2.00 -4.66
N VAL A 234 1.65 1.15 -4.27
CA VAL A 234 1.47 0.73 -2.88
C VAL A 234 1.42 -0.79 -2.77
N GLY A 235 2.40 -1.36 -2.10
CA GLY A 235 2.44 -2.78 -1.79
C GLY A 235 2.04 -3.06 -0.34
N GLN A 236 1.05 -3.94 -0.13
CA GLN A 236 0.64 -4.46 1.17
C GLN A 236 0.48 -3.38 2.27
N PRO A 237 -0.28 -2.29 2.04
CA PRO A 237 -0.26 -1.10 2.91
C PRO A 237 -0.69 -1.38 4.35
N THR A 238 -1.49 -2.42 4.59
CA THR A 238 -2.02 -2.75 5.91
C THR A 238 -1.37 -3.98 6.55
N ARG A 239 -0.33 -4.52 5.94
CA ARG A 239 0.38 -5.69 6.48
C ARG A 239 0.98 -5.41 7.86
N GLY A 240 0.51 -6.15 8.88
CA GLY A 240 1.01 -6.04 10.25
C GLY A 240 0.71 -4.70 10.93
N VAL A 241 -0.43 -4.08 10.57
CA VAL A 241 -0.94 -2.89 11.24
C VAL A 241 -2.22 -3.23 12.03
N ASP A 242 -2.52 -2.42 13.04
CA ASP A 242 -3.76 -2.57 13.81
C ASP A 242 -4.97 -2.00 13.06
N VAL A 243 -6.19 -2.36 13.53
CA VAL A 243 -7.47 -1.94 12.92
C VAL A 243 -7.62 -0.42 12.82
N GLY A 244 -7.08 0.31 13.78
CA GLY A 244 -7.15 1.78 13.79
C GLY A 244 -6.27 2.42 12.70
N ALA A 245 -5.08 1.86 12.48
CA ALA A 245 -4.19 2.29 11.41
C ALA A 245 -4.73 1.88 10.03
N LEU A 246 -5.35 0.70 9.91
CA LEU A 246 -5.96 0.21 8.67
C LEU A 246 -6.98 1.21 8.11
N ALA A 247 -8.00 1.58 8.89
CA ALA A 247 -9.04 2.52 8.47
C ALA A 247 -8.46 3.89 8.07
N PHE A 248 -7.42 4.35 8.77
CA PHE A 248 -6.72 5.58 8.43
C PHE A 248 -6.00 5.47 7.07
N ILE A 249 -5.26 4.38 6.85
CA ILE A 249 -4.51 4.14 5.61
C ILE A 249 -5.46 4.09 4.41
N HIS A 250 -6.57 3.35 4.52
CA HIS A 250 -7.58 3.26 3.46
C HIS A 250 -8.12 4.65 3.10
N LYS A 251 -8.45 5.46 4.11
CA LYS A 251 -8.92 6.84 3.90
C LYS A 251 -7.89 7.70 3.16
N GLN A 252 -6.59 7.56 3.47
CA GLN A 252 -5.54 8.31 2.78
C GLN A 252 -5.40 7.88 1.31
N LEU A 253 -5.48 6.57 1.00
CA LEU A 253 -5.42 6.07 -0.37
C LEU A 253 -6.59 6.57 -1.21
N ILE A 254 -7.82 6.52 -0.67
CA ILE A 254 -9.00 7.08 -1.35
C ILE A 254 -8.85 8.59 -1.56
N ALA A 255 -8.35 9.32 -0.55
CA ALA A 255 -8.11 10.75 -0.69
C ALA A 255 -7.06 11.09 -1.75
N MET A 256 -6.06 10.24 -1.99
CA MET A 256 -5.12 10.40 -3.11
C MET A 256 -5.85 10.26 -4.46
N ARG A 257 -6.65 9.19 -4.62
CA ARG A 257 -7.49 9.00 -5.81
C ARG A 257 -8.40 10.21 -6.07
N ASP A 258 -9.13 10.66 -5.05
CA ASP A 258 -10.11 11.75 -5.16
C ASP A 258 -9.45 13.10 -5.49
N ARG A 259 -8.15 13.24 -5.22
CA ARG A 259 -7.31 14.36 -5.68
C ARG A 259 -6.79 14.19 -7.12
N GLY A 260 -7.27 13.18 -7.84
CA GLY A 260 -6.87 12.92 -9.22
C GLY A 260 -5.51 12.22 -9.36
N LYS A 261 -5.03 11.52 -8.33
CA LYS A 261 -3.79 10.75 -8.44
C LYS A 261 -4.08 9.34 -8.96
N ALA A 262 -3.12 8.77 -9.69
CA ALA A 262 -3.17 7.37 -10.10
C ALA A 262 -2.61 6.50 -8.96
N VAL A 263 -3.36 5.48 -8.54
CA VAL A 263 -2.94 4.59 -7.44
C VAL A 263 -2.90 3.15 -7.94
N LEU A 264 -1.74 2.53 -7.89
CA LEU A 264 -1.58 1.09 -8.09
C LEU A 264 -1.47 0.42 -6.72
N LEU A 265 -2.48 -0.35 -6.35
CA LEU A 265 -2.56 -1.05 -5.07
C LEU A 265 -2.31 -2.55 -5.27
N ILE A 266 -1.37 -3.12 -4.55
CA ILE A 266 -1.13 -4.56 -4.53
C ILE A 266 -1.33 -5.09 -3.14
N SER A 267 -2.23 -6.06 -2.97
CA SER A 267 -2.51 -6.69 -1.69
C SER A 267 -2.93 -8.15 -1.85
N VAL A 268 -2.54 -8.98 -0.89
CA VAL A 268 -3.02 -10.36 -0.78
C VAL A 268 -4.35 -10.44 -0.02
N GLU A 269 -4.75 -9.37 0.64
CA GLU A 269 -6.01 -9.30 1.38
C GLU A 269 -7.13 -8.88 0.43
N LEU A 270 -8.00 -9.83 0.05
CA LEU A 270 -9.11 -9.59 -0.90
C LEU A 270 -10.07 -8.49 -0.45
N ASP A 271 -10.32 -8.40 0.86
CA ASP A 271 -11.18 -7.34 1.41
C ASP A 271 -10.59 -5.95 1.17
N GLU A 272 -9.28 -5.81 1.27
CA GLU A 272 -8.60 -4.54 1.00
C GLU A 272 -8.70 -4.18 -0.48
N ILE A 273 -8.39 -5.12 -1.37
CA ILE A 273 -8.52 -4.92 -2.82
C ILE A 273 -9.94 -4.52 -3.20
N ARG A 274 -10.96 -5.25 -2.75
CA ARG A 274 -12.37 -5.00 -3.09
C ARG A 274 -12.89 -3.67 -2.53
N SER A 275 -12.45 -3.29 -1.33
CA SER A 275 -12.92 -2.06 -0.69
C SER A 275 -12.30 -0.79 -1.28
N LEU A 276 -11.08 -0.88 -1.78
CA LEU A 276 -10.32 0.29 -2.25
C LEU A 276 -10.31 0.43 -3.77
N SER A 277 -10.21 -0.68 -4.51
CA SER A 277 -9.99 -0.64 -5.96
C SER A 277 -11.24 -0.23 -6.72
N ASP A 278 -11.05 0.51 -7.78
CA ASP A 278 -12.10 0.84 -8.76
C ASP A 278 -12.11 -0.22 -9.86
N ARG A 279 -10.95 -0.78 -10.18
CA ARG A 279 -10.71 -1.86 -11.11
C ARG A 279 -9.72 -2.86 -10.49
N ILE A 280 -9.98 -4.15 -10.66
CA ILE A 280 -9.20 -5.23 -10.05
C ILE A 280 -8.61 -6.11 -11.15
N LEU A 281 -7.29 -6.17 -11.20
CA LEU A 281 -6.54 -7.11 -12.01
C LEU A 281 -6.21 -8.33 -11.14
N VAL A 282 -6.38 -9.52 -11.67
CA VAL A 282 -6.04 -10.76 -10.94
C VAL A 282 -4.77 -11.36 -11.53
N MET A 283 -3.77 -11.55 -10.68
CA MET A 283 -2.48 -12.10 -11.07
C MET A 283 -2.33 -13.54 -10.59
N PHE A 284 -2.00 -14.43 -11.51
CA PHE A 284 -1.70 -15.83 -11.27
C PHE A 284 -0.54 -16.27 -12.17
N ASP A 285 0.41 -17.01 -11.59
CA ASP A 285 1.60 -17.56 -12.27
C ASP A 285 2.33 -16.53 -13.17
N GLY A 286 2.52 -15.33 -12.62
CA GLY A 286 3.22 -14.24 -13.30
C GLY A 286 2.42 -13.47 -14.35
N ARG A 287 1.16 -13.80 -14.59
CA ARG A 287 0.31 -13.20 -15.63
C ARG A 287 -0.94 -12.55 -15.06
N ILE A 288 -1.47 -11.56 -15.75
CA ILE A 288 -2.83 -11.05 -15.49
C ILE A 288 -3.81 -12.01 -16.18
N VAL A 289 -4.56 -12.77 -15.37
CA VAL A 289 -5.52 -13.79 -15.84
C VAL A 289 -6.95 -13.29 -15.89
N GLY A 290 -7.21 -12.08 -15.42
CA GLY A 290 -8.54 -11.47 -15.49
C GLY A 290 -8.58 -10.06 -14.96
N GLU A 291 -9.61 -9.33 -15.38
CA GLU A 291 -9.95 -7.99 -14.91
C GLU A 291 -11.40 -7.99 -14.44
N ARG A 292 -11.68 -7.33 -13.32
CA ARG A 292 -13.01 -7.22 -12.70
C ARG A 292 -13.22 -5.81 -12.15
N GLY A 293 -14.48 -5.41 -11.99
CA GLY A 293 -14.86 -4.22 -11.25
C GLY A 293 -14.84 -4.44 -9.73
N ALA A 294 -15.06 -3.38 -8.98
CA ALA A 294 -15.09 -3.41 -7.51
C ALA A 294 -16.23 -4.28 -6.94
N GLU A 295 -17.27 -4.55 -7.73
CA GLU A 295 -18.42 -5.39 -7.40
C GLU A 295 -18.14 -6.89 -7.42
N ALA A 296 -16.97 -7.30 -7.94
CA ALA A 296 -16.59 -8.71 -8.03
C ALA A 296 -16.67 -9.40 -6.66
N THR A 297 -17.21 -10.61 -6.67
CA THR A 297 -17.33 -11.41 -5.44
C THR A 297 -15.99 -12.01 -5.02
N GLU A 298 -15.87 -12.32 -3.73
CA GLU A 298 -14.68 -12.99 -3.20
C GLU A 298 -14.45 -14.35 -3.87
N GLY A 299 -15.55 -15.07 -4.19
CA GLY A 299 -15.49 -16.35 -4.88
C GLY A 299 -14.95 -16.25 -6.32
N GLU A 300 -15.41 -15.25 -7.09
CA GLU A 300 -14.91 -15.00 -8.46
C GLU A 300 -13.42 -14.67 -8.48
N LEU A 301 -13.00 -13.74 -7.61
CA LEU A 301 -11.59 -13.39 -7.50
C LEU A 301 -10.74 -14.57 -7.01
N GLY A 302 -11.25 -15.34 -6.03
CA GLY A 302 -10.58 -16.53 -5.50
C GLY A 302 -10.36 -17.60 -6.55
N LEU A 303 -11.33 -17.87 -7.45
CA LEU A 303 -11.18 -18.82 -8.55
C LEU A 303 -10.10 -18.36 -9.53
N LEU A 304 -10.10 -17.11 -9.95
CA LEU A 304 -9.08 -16.54 -10.83
C LEU A 304 -7.68 -16.60 -10.17
N MET A 305 -7.59 -16.28 -8.87
CA MET A 305 -6.33 -16.36 -8.11
C MET A 305 -5.82 -17.81 -7.96
N ALA A 306 -6.68 -18.81 -8.14
CA ALA A 306 -6.32 -20.23 -8.17
C ALA A 306 -6.05 -20.73 -9.58
N GLY A 307 -6.09 -19.89 -10.61
CA GLY A 307 -5.85 -20.24 -12.00
C GLY A 307 -7.02 -21.00 -12.64
N VAL A 308 -8.21 -20.93 -12.06
CA VAL A 308 -9.43 -21.51 -12.62
C VAL A 308 -10.11 -20.47 -13.51
N GLU A 309 -9.94 -20.59 -14.82
CA GLU A 309 -10.70 -19.80 -15.78
C GLU A 309 -12.19 -20.18 -15.66
N GLN A 310 -13.07 -19.21 -15.43
CA GLN A 310 -14.48 -19.43 -15.67
C GLN A 310 -14.64 -19.60 -17.20
N GLN A 311 -14.91 -20.82 -17.64
CA GLN A 311 -15.49 -21.01 -18.96
C GLN A 311 -16.77 -20.17 -19.00
N GLU A 312 -16.78 -19.16 -19.84
CA GLU A 312 -18.01 -18.44 -20.16
C GLU A 312 -19.05 -19.49 -20.52
N ALA A 313 -20.11 -19.55 -19.72
CA ALA A 313 -21.27 -20.35 -20.05
C ALA A 313 -21.85 -19.74 -21.35
N ALA A 314 -21.49 -20.32 -22.47
CA ALA A 314 -22.14 -20.09 -23.74
C ALA A 314 -23.53 -20.74 -23.64
N GLU A 315 -24.56 -19.93 -23.39
CA GLU A 315 -25.94 -20.19 -23.75
C GLU A 315 -26.49 -19.07 -24.65
#